data_8166a8728f56068c328c80f4279b8931
#
_entry.id   8166a8728f56068c328c80f4279b8931
#
_cell.length_a   1.000
_cell.length_b   1.000
_cell.length_c   1.000
_cell.angle_alpha   90.00
_cell.angle_beta   90.00
_cell.angle_gamma   90.00
#
_symmetry.space_group_name_H-M   'P 1'
#
loop_
_entity.id
_entity.type
_entity.pdbx_description
1 polymer ?
#
loop_
_entity_poly.entity_id
_entity_poly.type
_entity_poly.pdbx_seq_one_letter_code
_entity_poly.pdbx_strand_id
1 'polypeptide(L)'
;MNPRTLALGAVTIAVAIALIGIPHAGAQSIRFWTTEEQPDRLQKQQDLASQFQQQTGNSVEVIPVSEKDLGTRATAAFAAGDLPDVIYHPLQYALPWAEAGILDTEAASEVLAELNANTFSQGPINMAQYQGGIAAVPVDGWTQMIVYRKDLFEQNGLRPPNSYANVIAAIEALHNPPDMYGFVAPTKVDESFMSQVLEHVFLANGVSPVGGGGFKTLERGPTAEVLEFYKAIAKASPPGELFWKQAREVYFAGGTAMIIWSPFILDELAGLRDSAPPTITSDPTSKDLAAKTGIITNFSGPSNPAGAAWGDVRYFGITSDADTEVAQEFVKFSMDEGYVQTLSIAAEGKFPVRVGTAGEPEKFTRAWSRIPVGVDRKAPLSDLYDAAVLDEIVGGLKVAQRWGVEEGQLALASKMINSQVINRVVRDFIDDRTSVDATIAALNEELAKIN
;
A
#
# COMPACT_ATOMS: atom_id res chain seq x y z
N MET A 1 14.95 92.66 44.22
CA MET A 1 14.24 92.58 42.94
C MET A 1 14.29 91.14 42.53
N ASN A 2 13.20 90.40 42.62
CA ASN A 2 13.07 88.98 42.35
C ASN A 2 12.57 88.75 40.92
N PRO A 3 13.11 87.78 40.14
CA PRO A 3 12.43 87.21 38.97
C PRO A 3 11.74 85.91 39.35
N ARG A 4 10.46 85.81 39.03
CA ARG A 4 9.59 84.66 39.14
C ARG A 4 9.95 83.62 38.07
N THR A 5 10.27 82.40 38.49
CA THR A 5 10.38 81.22 37.64
C THR A 5 9.01 80.60 37.39
N LEU A 6 8.62 80.50 36.12
CA LEU A 6 7.44 79.73 35.67
C LEU A 6 7.86 78.28 35.53
N ALA A 7 7.20 77.38 36.26
CA ALA A 7 7.33 75.97 36.08
C ALA A 7 6.29 75.45 35.03
N LEU A 8 6.75 74.94 33.89
CA LEU A 8 5.91 74.20 32.94
C LEU A 8 5.73 72.78 33.46
N GLY A 9 4.52 72.41 33.80
CA GLY A 9 4.16 71.04 34.10
C GLY A 9 3.96 70.20 32.79
N ALA A 10 4.78 69.20 32.57
CA ALA A 10 4.56 68.22 31.50
C ALA A 10 3.55 67.19 31.98
N VAL A 11 2.38 67.15 31.34
CA VAL A 11 1.37 66.07 31.52
C VAL A 11 1.77 64.87 30.60
N THR A 12 2.28 63.81 31.21
CA THR A 12 2.55 62.55 30.50
C THR A 12 1.25 61.73 30.45
N ILE A 13 0.65 61.63 29.27
CA ILE A 13 -0.49 60.71 29.02
C ILE A 13 0.11 59.31 28.80
N ALA A 14 -0.06 58.43 29.78
CA ALA A 14 0.23 57.00 29.62
C ALA A 14 -0.93 56.33 28.86
N VAL A 15 -0.72 56.02 27.59
CA VAL A 15 -1.63 55.16 26.82
C VAL A 15 -1.40 53.71 27.25
N ALA A 16 -2.30 53.16 28.06
CA ALA A 16 -2.36 51.76 28.37
C ALA A 16 -2.91 50.99 27.13
N ILE A 17 -2.04 50.37 26.35
CA ILE A 17 -2.44 49.43 25.33
C ILE A 17 -2.89 48.15 26.08
N ALA A 18 -4.22 48.00 26.22
CA ALA A 18 -4.79 46.70 26.62
C ALA A 18 -4.51 45.69 25.49
N LEU A 19 -3.55 44.83 25.67
CA LEU A 19 -3.42 43.59 24.91
C LEU A 19 -4.68 42.76 25.21
N ILE A 20 -5.66 42.84 24.33
CA ILE A 20 -6.76 41.89 24.28
C ILE A 20 -6.11 40.58 23.88
N GLY A 21 -5.82 39.72 24.87
CA GLY A 21 -5.42 38.35 24.64
C GLY A 21 -6.54 37.68 23.86
N ILE A 22 -6.27 37.33 22.61
CA ILE A 22 -7.09 36.37 21.87
C ILE A 22 -7.10 35.13 22.75
N PRO A 23 -8.26 34.61 23.18
CA PRO A 23 -8.25 33.32 23.89
C PRO A 23 -7.64 32.31 22.94
N HIS A 24 -6.44 31.83 23.25
CA HIS A 24 -5.95 30.58 22.68
C HIS A 24 -6.97 29.54 23.10
N ALA A 25 -7.64 28.88 22.15
CA ALA A 25 -8.34 27.66 22.40
C ALA A 25 -7.35 26.78 23.18
N GLY A 26 -7.75 26.26 24.35
CA GLY A 26 -6.84 25.49 25.19
C GLY A 26 -6.27 24.33 24.35
N ALA A 27 -4.98 24.07 24.48
CA ALA A 27 -4.32 22.96 23.81
C ALA A 27 -5.12 21.67 24.04
N GLN A 28 -5.53 21.02 22.95
CA GLN A 28 -6.30 19.79 22.98
C GLN A 28 -5.38 18.58 22.81
N SER A 29 -5.85 17.39 23.20
CA SER A 29 -5.11 16.16 23.09
C SER A 29 -5.97 15.11 22.43
N ILE A 30 -5.51 14.56 21.31
CA ILE A 30 -6.17 13.47 20.59
C ILE A 30 -5.39 12.16 20.73
N ARG A 31 -6.07 11.03 20.55
CA ARG A 31 -5.51 9.68 20.54
C ARG A 31 -5.41 9.17 19.10
N PHE A 32 -4.23 8.69 18.74
CA PHE A 32 -3.95 8.12 17.42
C PHE A 32 -3.54 6.65 17.55
N TRP A 33 -4.37 5.73 17.06
CA TRP A 33 -4.03 4.32 16.97
C TRP A 33 -3.28 4.02 15.68
N THR A 34 -2.17 3.30 15.80
CA THR A 34 -1.33 2.90 14.66
C THR A 34 -1.01 1.43 14.67
N THR A 35 -0.91 0.82 13.49
CA THR A 35 -0.43 -0.56 13.32
C THR A 35 1.10 -0.65 13.20
N GLU A 36 1.82 0.46 13.30
CA GLU A 36 3.28 0.49 13.28
C GLU A 36 3.85 0.24 14.68
N GLU A 37 4.08 -1.03 15.00
CA GLU A 37 4.52 -1.47 16.33
C GLU A 37 6.05 -1.55 16.48
N GLN A 38 6.81 -1.59 15.38
CA GLN A 38 8.27 -1.68 15.42
C GLN A 38 8.85 -0.40 16.04
N PRO A 39 9.81 -0.50 16.98
CA PRO A 39 10.26 0.66 17.76
C PRO A 39 10.75 1.84 16.93
N ASP A 40 11.47 1.59 15.84
CA ASP A 40 11.98 2.62 14.92
C ASP A 40 10.85 3.30 14.12
N ARG A 41 9.84 2.54 13.74
CA ARG A 41 8.66 3.05 13.03
C ARG A 41 7.73 3.84 13.95
N LEU A 42 7.51 3.30 15.16
CA LEU A 42 6.71 3.99 16.18
C LEU A 42 7.37 5.31 16.58
N GLN A 43 8.70 5.35 16.74
CA GLN A 43 9.42 6.58 17.04
C GLN A 43 9.20 7.66 15.98
N LYS A 44 9.23 7.30 14.69
CA LYS A 44 8.97 8.26 13.61
C LYS A 44 7.55 8.85 13.65
N GLN A 45 6.56 8.07 14.08
CA GLN A 45 5.19 8.59 14.27
C GLN A 45 5.08 9.48 15.51
N GLN A 46 5.79 9.16 16.58
CA GLN A 46 5.90 10.03 17.76
C GLN A 46 6.62 11.35 17.44
N ASP A 47 7.64 11.30 16.58
CA ASP A 47 8.31 12.51 16.07
C ASP A 47 7.37 13.36 15.21
N LEU A 48 6.53 12.73 14.37
CA LEU A 48 5.49 13.42 13.59
C LEU A 48 4.47 14.11 14.51
N ALA A 49 3.99 13.40 15.53
CA ALA A 49 3.09 13.95 16.55
C ALA A 49 3.72 15.14 17.31
N SER A 50 5.01 15.04 17.62
CA SER A 50 5.75 16.13 18.27
C SER A 50 5.90 17.38 17.37
N GLN A 51 6.09 17.19 16.05
CA GLN A 51 6.12 18.31 15.09
C GLN A 51 4.75 18.98 14.97
N PHE A 52 3.67 18.20 14.92
CA PHE A 52 2.31 18.71 14.93
C PHE A 52 2.05 19.55 16.19
N GLN A 53 2.44 19.06 17.36
CA GLN A 53 2.29 19.81 18.62
C GLN A 53 3.08 21.12 18.63
N GLN A 54 4.29 21.12 18.05
CA GLN A 54 5.09 22.36 17.96
C GLN A 54 4.47 23.42 17.08
N GLN A 55 3.72 23.02 16.05
CA GLN A 55 3.09 23.96 15.11
C GLN A 55 1.73 24.45 15.60
N THR A 56 0.92 23.57 16.18
CA THR A 56 -0.49 23.86 16.49
C THR A 56 -0.74 24.10 17.98
N GLY A 57 0.11 23.59 18.85
CA GLY A 57 -0.10 23.51 20.29
C GLY A 57 -0.91 22.27 20.73
N ASN A 58 -1.63 21.60 19.82
CA ASN A 58 -2.39 20.39 20.11
C ASN A 58 -1.47 19.17 20.22
N SER A 59 -1.78 18.23 21.11
CA SER A 59 -0.98 17.04 21.32
C SER A 59 -1.63 15.78 20.73
N VAL A 60 -0.80 14.80 20.34
CA VAL A 60 -1.25 13.51 19.82
C VAL A 60 -0.61 12.40 20.62
N GLU A 61 -1.41 11.59 21.30
CA GLU A 61 -0.97 10.36 21.94
C GLU A 61 -0.94 9.23 20.91
N VAL A 62 0.27 8.77 20.54
CA VAL A 62 0.46 7.68 19.58
C VAL A 62 0.40 6.34 20.29
N ILE A 63 -0.60 5.53 19.99
CA ILE A 63 -0.89 4.25 20.65
C ILE A 63 -0.71 3.10 19.65
N PRO A 64 0.32 2.24 19.79
CA PRO A 64 0.47 1.08 18.90
C PRO A 64 -0.60 0.02 19.19
N VAL A 65 -1.16 -0.54 18.11
CA VAL A 65 -2.15 -1.61 18.15
C VAL A 65 -1.78 -2.67 17.12
N SER A 66 -1.66 -3.93 17.57
CA SER A 66 -1.38 -5.03 16.65
C SER A 66 -2.43 -5.12 15.54
N GLU A 67 -1.99 -5.23 14.30
CA GLU A 67 -2.89 -5.28 13.14
C GLU A 67 -3.92 -6.42 13.26
N LYS A 68 -3.50 -7.56 13.78
CA LYS A 68 -4.39 -8.73 14.01
C LYS A 68 -5.50 -8.46 15.03
N ASP A 69 -5.27 -7.55 16.00
CA ASP A 69 -6.20 -7.25 17.08
C ASP A 69 -7.01 -5.97 16.80
N LEU A 70 -6.62 -5.20 15.78
CA LEU A 70 -7.17 -3.88 15.48
C LEU A 70 -8.69 -3.91 15.29
N GLY A 71 -9.21 -4.84 14.49
CA GLY A 71 -10.66 -4.94 14.22
C GLY A 71 -11.48 -5.22 15.47
N THR A 72 -11.03 -6.18 16.29
CA THR A 72 -11.70 -6.54 17.56
C THR A 72 -11.66 -5.38 18.55
N ARG A 73 -10.51 -4.71 18.65
CA ARG A 73 -10.31 -3.59 19.57
C ARG A 73 -11.14 -2.37 19.16
N ALA A 74 -11.22 -2.04 17.87
CA ALA A 74 -12.05 -0.94 17.38
C ALA A 74 -13.54 -1.20 17.61
N THR A 75 -14.01 -2.41 17.34
CA THR A 75 -15.41 -2.79 17.60
C THR A 75 -15.77 -2.69 19.08
N ALA A 76 -14.88 -3.14 19.97
CA ALA A 76 -15.10 -3.05 21.41
C ALA A 76 -15.09 -1.59 21.91
N ALA A 77 -14.17 -0.76 21.42
CA ALA A 77 -14.07 0.66 21.73
C ALA A 77 -15.32 1.42 21.25
N PHE A 78 -15.80 1.15 20.05
CA PHE A 78 -17.03 1.73 19.52
C PHE A 78 -18.24 1.40 20.39
N ALA A 79 -18.40 0.14 20.79
CA ALA A 79 -19.47 -0.27 21.68
C ALA A 79 -19.41 0.38 23.08
N ALA A 80 -18.21 0.80 23.51
CA ALA A 80 -17.98 1.47 24.79
C ALA A 80 -18.08 3.02 24.67
N GLY A 81 -18.16 3.60 23.47
CA GLY A 81 -18.05 5.05 23.25
C GLY A 81 -16.67 5.59 23.63
N ASP A 82 -15.60 4.84 23.32
CA ASP A 82 -14.20 5.15 23.69
C ASP A 82 -13.25 4.89 22.52
N LEU A 83 -13.67 5.23 21.29
CA LEU A 83 -12.78 5.19 20.12
C LEU A 83 -11.63 6.20 20.28
N PRO A 84 -10.44 5.95 19.69
CA PRO A 84 -9.45 7.00 19.49
C PRO A 84 -9.95 7.99 18.45
N ASP A 85 -9.33 9.15 18.33
CA ASP A 85 -9.73 10.17 17.36
C ASP A 85 -9.35 9.79 15.92
N VAL A 86 -8.16 9.20 15.74
CA VAL A 86 -7.64 8.77 14.44
C VAL A 86 -7.14 7.34 14.53
N ILE A 87 -7.42 6.54 13.49
CA ILE A 87 -6.89 5.17 13.34
C ILE A 87 -6.16 5.06 12.00
N TYR A 88 -4.89 4.63 12.03
CA TYR A 88 -4.17 4.19 10.84
C TYR A 88 -4.45 2.71 10.59
N HIS A 89 -5.14 2.42 9.48
CA HIS A 89 -5.68 1.07 9.24
C HIS A 89 -5.55 0.62 7.78
N PRO A 90 -5.53 -0.70 7.50
CA PRO A 90 -5.55 -1.23 6.15
C PRO A 90 -6.94 -1.15 5.50
N LEU A 91 -6.95 -1.30 4.17
CA LEU A 91 -8.13 -1.21 3.30
C LEU A 91 -9.34 -2.03 3.79
N GLN A 92 -9.11 -3.24 4.30
CA GLN A 92 -10.22 -4.14 4.68
C GLN A 92 -11.16 -3.58 5.74
N TYR A 93 -10.77 -2.55 6.47
CA TYR A 93 -11.60 -1.90 7.49
C TYR A 93 -12.33 -0.66 6.97
N ALA A 94 -11.88 -0.02 5.90
CA ALA A 94 -12.42 1.27 5.45
C ALA A 94 -13.95 1.23 5.28
N LEU A 95 -14.45 0.43 4.35
CA LEU A 95 -15.89 0.37 4.06
C LEU A 95 -16.69 -0.29 5.19
N PRO A 96 -16.28 -1.45 5.78
CA PRO A 96 -17.03 -2.04 6.88
C PRO A 96 -17.16 -1.14 8.12
N TRP A 97 -16.15 -0.34 8.45
CA TRP A 97 -16.22 0.59 9.56
C TRP A 97 -17.05 1.84 9.25
N ALA A 98 -17.05 2.31 7.99
CA ALA A 98 -17.96 3.35 7.55
C ALA A 98 -19.43 2.89 7.64
N GLU A 99 -19.72 1.68 7.17
CA GLU A 99 -21.06 1.07 7.27
C GLU A 99 -21.53 0.87 8.73
N ALA A 100 -20.60 0.51 9.61
CA ALA A 100 -20.87 0.31 11.04
C ALA A 100 -20.98 1.64 11.83
N GLY A 101 -20.66 2.80 11.24
CA GLY A 101 -20.67 4.10 11.92
C GLY A 101 -19.47 4.31 12.85
N ILE A 102 -18.41 3.52 12.71
CA ILE A 102 -17.15 3.69 13.47
C ILE A 102 -16.38 4.91 12.92
N LEU A 103 -16.45 5.17 11.60
CA LEU A 103 -15.75 6.25 10.94
C LEU A 103 -16.68 7.43 10.67
N ASP A 104 -16.16 8.65 10.87
CA ASP A 104 -16.74 9.89 10.41
C ASP A 104 -16.34 10.15 8.94
N THR A 105 -17.21 9.74 8.03
CA THR A 105 -16.98 9.81 6.58
C THR A 105 -17.13 11.23 6.04
N GLU A 106 -17.86 12.11 6.73
CA GLU A 106 -17.99 13.53 6.39
C GLU A 106 -16.66 14.23 6.66
N ALA A 107 -16.12 14.07 7.87
CA ALA A 107 -14.82 14.60 8.26
C ALA A 107 -13.69 14.14 7.32
N ALA A 108 -13.65 12.85 6.94
CA ALA A 108 -12.67 12.34 6.00
C ALA A 108 -12.81 12.97 4.60
N SER A 109 -14.04 13.14 4.11
CA SER A 109 -14.33 13.76 2.81
C SER A 109 -13.95 15.23 2.77
N GLU A 110 -14.17 15.98 3.85
CA GLU A 110 -13.74 17.37 3.99
C GLU A 110 -12.21 17.49 3.94
N VAL A 111 -11.49 16.66 4.67
CA VAL A 111 -10.01 16.60 4.62
C VAL A 111 -9.52 16.36 3.21
N LEU A 112 -10.08 15.38 2.48
CA LEU A 112 -9.69 15.10 1.09
C LEU A 112 -9.96 16.31 0.17
N ALA A 113 -11.09 16.99 0.34
CA ALA A 113 -11.44 18.17 -0.44
C ALA A 113 -10.46 19.33 -0.19
N GLU A 114 -10.12 19.62 1.06
CA GLU A 114 -9.16 20.65 1.44
C GLU A 114 -7.75 20.36 0.94
N LEU A 115 -7.33 19.09 0.96
CA LEU A 115 -6.05 18.64 0.43
C LEU A 115 -6.02 18.61 -1.12
N ASN A 116 -7.14 18.83 -1.78
CA ASN A 116 -7.35 18.73 -3.22
C ASN A 116 -7.22 17.29 -3.74
N ALA A 117 -8.33 16.58 -3.86
CA ALA A 117 -8.41 15.18 -4.32
C ALA A 117 -7.66 14.90 -5.63
N ASN A 118 -7.54 15.90 -6.53
CA ASN A 118 -6.80 15.75 -7.80
C ASN A 118 -5.28 15.58 -7.61
N THR A 119 -4.76 15.81 -6.39
CA THR A 119 -3.35 15.59 -6.06
C THR A 119 -3.08 14.16 -5.57
N PHE A 120 -4.10 13.33 -5.50
CA PHE A 120 -4.03 11.92 -5.10
C PHE A 120 -4.13 10.97 -6.31
N SER A 121 -3.54 9.80 -6.18
CA SER A 121 -3.75 8.68 -7.10
C SER A 121 -5.21 8.21 -7.03
N GLN A 122 -5.82 7.96 -8.19
CA GLN A 122 -7.26 7.66 -8.27
C GLN A 122 -7.60 6.28 -7.66
N GLY A 123 -6.74 5.27 -7.84
CA GLY A 123 -6.96 3.93 -7.28
C GLY A 123 -7.24 3.95 -5.78
N PRO A 124 -6.35 4.53 -4.93
CA PRO A 124 -6.58 4.68 -3.49
C PRO A 124 -7.88 5.41 -3.10
N ILE A 125 -8.29 6.42 -3.86
CA ILE A 125 -9.57 7.12 -3.64
C ILE A 125 -10.74 6.19 -3.96
N ASN A 126 -10.69 5.50 -5.11
CA ASN A 126 -11.76 4.57 -5.53
C ASN A 126 -11.96 3.45 -4.50
N MET A 127 -10.87 2.93 -3.91
CA MET A 127 -10.93 1.89 -2.89
C MET A 127 -11.62 2.32 -1.59
N ALA A 128 -11.70 3.62 -1.31
CA ALA A 128 -12.35 4.17 -0.11
C ALA A 128 -13.68 4.89 -0.43
N GLN A 129 -14.20 4.83 -1.65
CA GLN A 129 -15.45 5.51 -1.99
C GLN A 129 -16.63 4.98 -1.16
N TYR A 130 -17.37 5.91 -0.56
CA TYR A 130 -18.53 5.61 0.27
C TYR A 130 -19.57 6.72 0.18
N GLN A 131 -20.80 6.40 -0.21
CA GLN A 131 -21.98 7.32 -0.24
C GLN A 131 -21.73 8.70 -0.89
N GLY A 132 -20.89 8.75 -1.94
CA GLY A 132 -20.57 9.98 -2.65
C GLY A 132 -19.38 10.78 -2.10
N GLY A 133 -18.76 10.31 -0.99
CA GLY A 133 -17.51 10.78 -0.43
C GLY A 133 -16.51 9.63 -0.27
N ILE A 134 -15.71 9.69 0.79
CA ILE A 134 -14.76 8.63 1.14
C ILE A 134 -14.94 8.15 2.58
N ALA A 135 -14.66 6.87 2.83
CA ALA A 135 -14.72 6.28 4.16
C ALA A 135 -13.56 6.73 5.08
N ALA A 136 -12.38 6.93 4.51
CA ALA A 136 -11.17 7.32 5.23
C ALA A 136 -10.16 7.96 4.25
N VAL A 137 -9.21 8.76 4.75
CA VAL A 137 -8.23 9.48 3.94
C VAL A 137 -7.08 8.53 3.55
N PRO A 138 -6.81 8.28 2.25
CA PRO A 138 -5.71 7.42 1.85
C PRO A 138 -4.35 8.05 2.19
N VAL A 139 -3.44 7.27 2.78
CA VAL A 139 -2.15 7.73 3.31
C VAL A 139 -0.98 7.26 2.49
N ASP A 140 -0.82 5.98 2.37
CA ASP A 140 0.24 5.32 1.63
C ASP A 140 -0.28 4.00 1.06
N GLY A 141 0.44 3.46 0.11
CA GLY A 141 0.09 2.17 -0.48
C GLY A 141 1.30 1.52 -1.13
N TRP A 142 1.10 0.29 -1.58
CA TRP A 142 2.06 -0.43 -2.37
C TRP A 142 1.36 -1.28 -3.41
N THR A 143 2.07 -1.61 -4.48
CA THR A 143 1.58 -2.49 -5.54
C THR A 143 2.38 -3.78 -5.56
N GLN A 144 1.72 -4.88 -5.89
CA GLN A 144 2.40 -6.10 -6.24
C GLN A 144 3.12 -5.89 -7.56
N MET A 145 4.33 -6.47 -7.69
CA MET A 145 5.20 -6.23 -8.83
C MET A 145 5.68 -7.56 -9.42
N ILE A 146 5.70 -7.69 -10.74
CA ILE A 146 6.55 -8.66 -11.42
C ILE A 146 7.96 -8.08 -11.41
N VAL A 147 8.86 -8.75 -10.72
CA VAL A 147 10.29 -8.42 -10.60
C VAL A 147 11.04 -9.35 -11.53
N TYR A 148 11.76 -8.82 -12.50
CA TYR A 148 12.39 -9.63 -13.54
C TYR A 148 13.84 -9.22 -13.85
N ARG A 149 14.61 -10.16 -14.35
CA ARG A 149 16.00 -9.98 -14.77
C ARG A 149 16.05 -9.27 -16.13
N LYS A 150 16.00 -7.90 -16.13
CA LYS A 150 16.00 -7.12 -17.38
C LYS A 150 17.22 -7.38 -18.26
N ASP A 151 18.36 -7.68 -17.65
CA ASP A 151 19.57 -8.07 -18.38
C ASP A 151 19.40 -9.36 -19.21
N LEU A 152 18.71 -10.38 -18.66
CA LEU A 152 18.41 -11.62 -19.39
C LEU A 152 17.38 -11.37 -20.49
N PHE A 153 16.39 -10.51 -20.25
CA PHE A 153 15.40 -10.13 -21.26
C PHE A 153 16.05 -9.40 -22.43
N GLU A 154 16.93 -8.44 -22.18
CA GLU A 154 17.67 -7.72 -23.20
C GLU A 154 18.58 -8.67 -24.02
N GLN A 155 19.33 -9.54 -23.35
CA GLN A 155 20.21 -10.53 -24.00
C GLN A 155 19.49 -11.48 -24.94
N ASN A 156 18.21 -11.80 -24.63
CA ASN A 156 17.40 -12.72 -25.42
C ASN A 156 16.37 -12.04 -26.33
N GLY A 157 16.37 -10.71 -26.41
CA GLY A 157 15.45 -9.92 -27.24
C GLY A 157 13.99 -10.04 -26.80
N LEU A 158 13.73 -10.30 -25.50
CA LEU A 158 12.42 -10.45 -24.92
C LEU A 158 11.78 -9.11 -24.59
N ARG A 159 10.46 -9.02 -24.72
CA ARG A 159 9.69 -7.87 -24.25
C ARG A 159 9.51 -7.92 -22.73
N PRO A 160 9.37 -6.76 -22.06
CA PRO A 160 9.01 -6.74 -20.63
C PRO A 160 7.78 -7.61 -20.34
N PRO A 161 7.71 -8.29 -19.16
CA PRO A 161 6.66 -9.26 -18.82
C PRO A 161 5.34 -8.57 -18.40
N ASN A 162 4.85 -7.64 -19.23
CA ASN A 162 3.64 -6.85 -18.99
C ASN A 162 2.36 -7.50 -19.53
N SER A 163 2.41 -8.75 -19.91
CA SER A 163 1.25 -9.55 -20.30
C SER A 163 1.50 -11.05 -20.10
N TYR A 164 0.43 -11.82 -20.00
CA TYR A 164 0.54 -13.30 -19.95
C TYR A 164 1.40 -13.84 -21.10
N ALA A 165 1.18 -13.35 -22.30
CA ALA A 165 1.94 -13.79 -23.47
C ALA A 165 3.43 -13.52 -23.35
N ASN A 166 3.81 -12.34 -22.84
CA ASN A 166 5.22 -11.98 -22.66
C ASN A 166 5.88 -12.77 -21.52
N VAL A 167 5.14 -13.06 -20.44
CA VAL A 167 5.62 -13.92 -19.34
C VAL A 167 5.86 -15.35 -19.86
N ILE A 168 4.92 -15.91 -20.63
CA ILE A 168 5.07 -17.25 -21.21
C ILE A 168 6.24 -17.30 -22.20
N ALA A 169 6.38 -16.32 -23.09
CA ALA A 169 7.52 -16.24 -24.00
C ALA A 169 8.87 -16.19 -23.26
N ALA A 170 8.92 -15.45 -22.15
CA ALA A 170 10.12 -15.43 -21.32
C ALA A 170 10.40 -16.76 -20.61
N ILE A 171 9.36 -17.47 -20.16
CA ILE A 171 9.50 -18.82 -19.60
C ILE A 171 10.05 -19.77 -20.67
N GLU A 172 9.47 -19.78 -21.87
CA GLU A 172 9.92 -20.64 -22.98
C GLU A 172 11.39 -20.40 -23.34
N ALA A 173 11.86 -19.16 -23.28
CA ALA A 173 13.23 -18.81 -23.64
C ALA A 173 14.25 -19.04 -22.50
N LEU A 174 13.86 -18.88 -21.24
CA LEU A 174 14.79 -18.80 -20.11
C LEU A 174 14.70 -19.98 -19.13
N HIS A 175 13.61 -20.79 -19.16
CA HIS A 175 13.45 -21.90 -18.25
C HIS A 175 14.35 -23.08 -18.64
N ASN A 176 15.37 -23.32 -17.84
CA ASN A 176 16.36 -24.40 -18.02
C ASN A 176 16.79 -24.97 -16.65
N PRO A 177 15.90 -25.70 -15.94
CA PRO A 177 16.21 -26.22 -14.62
C PRO A 177 17.33 -27.31 -14.68
N PRO A 178 18.17 -27.44 -13.64
CA PRO A 178 18.10 -26.68 -12.40
C PRO A 178 18.80 -25.30 -12.44
N ASP A 179 19.46 -24.93 -13.54
CA ASP A 179 20.32 -23.75 -13.63
C ASP A 179 19.51 -22.44 -13.60
N MET A 180 18.34 -22.45 -14.25
CA MET A 180 17.47 -21.26 -14.33
C MET A 180 16.00 -21.69 -14.33
N TYR A 181 15.22 -21.16 -13.39
CA TYR A 181 13.77 -21.24 -13.43
C TYR A 181 13.20 -20.05 -14.18
N GLY A 182 12.17 -20.26 -14.99
CA GLY A 182 11.54 -19.16 -15.73
C GLY A 182 10.75 -18.20 -14.80
N PHE A 183 10.15 -18.78 -13.76
CA PHE A 183 9.36 -18.05 -12.77
C PHE A 183 9.47 -18.72 -11.39
N VAL A 184 9.17 -17.99 -10.31
CA VAL A 184 8.84 -18.59 -9.01
C VAL A 184 7.49 -18.03 -8.55
N ALA A 185 6.44 -18.83 -8.77
CA ALA A 185 5.07 -18.54 -8.36
C ALA A 185 4.78 -19.07 -6.94
N PRO A 186 3.92 -18.42 -6.14
CA PRO A 186 3.48 -19.00 -4.88
C PRO A 186 2.56 -20.21 -5.11
N THR A 187 2.83 -21.27 -4.38
CA THR A 187 2.07 -22.53 -4.44
C THR A 187 1.69 -23.06 -3.06
N LYS A 188 2.11 -22.38 -1.99
CA LYS A 188 1.76 -22.73 -0.62
C LYS A 188 0.39 -22.18 -0.27
N VAL A 189 -0.58 -23.06 -0.07
CA VAL A 189 -2.02 -22.76 0.04
C VAL A 189 -2.37 -21.91 1.26
N ASP A 190 -1.73 -22.18 2.39
CA ASP A 190 -2.01 -21.54 3.69
C ASP A 190 -1.29 -20.19 3.88
N GLU A 191 -0.77 -19.62 2.80
CA GLU A 191 -0.11 -18.32 2.82
C GLU A 191 -0.93 -17.27 2.08
N SER A 192 -1.07 -16.09 2.70
CA SER A 192 -1.75 -14.93 2.10
C SER A 192 -1.12 -14.48 0.79
N PHE A 193 0.17 -14.74 0.62
CA PHE A 193 0.90 -14.43 -0.61
C PHE A 193 0.32 -15.12 -1.84
N MET A 194 -0.09 -16.41 -1.74
CA MET A 194 -0.76 -17.08 -2.85
C MET A 194 -2.10 -16.42 -3.19
N SER A 195 -2.88 -16.03 -2.18
CA SER A 195 -4.15 -15.33 -2.39
C SER A 195 -3.97 -13.98 -3.10
N GLN A 196 -2.98 -13.19 -2.69
CA GLN A 196 -2.65 -11.89 -3.29
C GLN A 196 -2.22 -12.03 -4.76
N VAL A 197 -1.38 -13.03 -5.07
CA VAL A 197 -0.93 -13.24 -6.45
C VAL A 197 -2.06 -13.78 -7.32
N LEU A 198 -2.90 -14.68 -6.80
CA LEU A 198 -4.08 -15.15 -7.53
C LEU A 198 -5.03 -13.98 -7.80
N GLU A 199 -5.33 -13.14 -6.82
CA GLU A 199 -6.17 -11.96 -7.03
C GLU A 199 -5.62 -11.07 -8.14
N HIS A 200 -4.32 -10.78 -8.13
CA HIS A 200 -3.68 -9.96 -9.18
C HIS A 200 -3.79 -10.63 -10.57
N VAL A 201 -3.46 -11.93 -10.67
CA VAL A 201 -3.56 -12.66 -11.93
C VAL A 201 -5.01 -12.67 -12.46
N PHE A 202 -5.99 -12.92 -11.62
CA PHE A 202 -7.39 -12.87 -12.00
C PHE A 202 -7.82 -11.49 -12.51
N LEU A 203 -7.49 -10.42 -11.76
CA LEU A 203 -7.77 -9.02 -12.14
C LEU A 203 -7.09 -8.65 -13.46
N ALA A 204 -5.85 -9.09 -13.66
CA ALA A 204 -5.09 -8.86 -14.90
C ALA A 204 -5.82 -9.40 -16.14
N ASN A 205 -6.67 -10.42 -15.98
CA ASN A 205 -7.51 -10.98 -17.06
C ASN A 205 -8.99 -10.55 -16.96
N GLY A 206 -9.32 -9.58 -16.10
CA GLY A 206 -10.69 -9.06 -15.94
C GLY A 206 -11.63 -10.03 -15.22
N VAL A 207 -11.12 -10.98 -14.45
CA VAL A 207 -11.91 -11.98 -13.73
C VAL A 207 -12.05 -11.58 -12.27
N SER A 208 -13.29 -11.35 -11.84
CA SER A 208 -13.66 -11.17 -10.43
C SER A 208 -14.70 -12.19 -10.04
N PRO A 209 -14.52 -12.92 -8.92
CA PRO A 209 -15.55 -13.82 -8.40
C PRO A 209 -16.69 -13.08 -7.68
N VAL A 210 -16.54 -11.77 -7.46
CA VAL A 210 -17.48 -10.91 -6.74
C VAL A 210 -18.18 -9.98 -7.72
N GLY A 211 -19.47 -9.75 -7.53
CA GLY A 211 -20.30 -8.79 -8.26
C GLY A 211 -21.16 -8.00 -7.30
N GLY A 212 -21.87 -6.97 -7.75
CA GLY A 212 -22.67 -6.08 -6.88
C GLY A 212 -23.79 -6.77 -6.08
N GLY A 213 -24.19 -7.99 -6.47
CA GLY A 213 -25.18 -8.79 -5.75
C GLY A 213 -24.62 -9.95 -4.94
N GLY A 214 -23.31 -10.04 -4.76
CA GLY A 214 -22.64 -11.15 -4.08
C GLY A 214 -21.66 -11.89 -5.00
N PHE A 215 -21.46 -13.19 -4.77
CA PHE A 215 -20.64 -14.00 -5.68
C PHE A 215 -21.32 -14.15 -7.05
N LYS A 216 -20.53 -14.06 -8.09
CA LYS A 216 -20.97 -14.32 -9.46
C LYS A 216 -20.34 -15.60 -10.01
N THR A 217 -21.05 -16.24 -10.92
CA THR A 217 -20.51 -17.40 -11.64
C THR A 217 -19.32 -16.97 -12.48
N LEU A 218 -18.19 -17.64 -12.30
CA LEU A 218 -16.99 -17.45 -13.11
C LEU A 218 -17.22 -17.95 -14.53
N GLU A 219 -16.99 -17.09 -15.52
CA GLU A 219 -17.10 -17.43 -16.93
C GLU A 219 -15.96 -18.36 -17.36
N ARG A 220 -16.28 -19.39 -18.17
CA ARG A 220 -15.33 -20.41 -18.56
C ARG A 220 -14.11 -19.85 -19.31
N GLY A 221 -14.32 -19.00 -20.30
CA GLY A 221 -13.24 -18.49 -21.18
C GLY A 221 -12.15 -17.77 -20.39
N PRO A 222 -12.47 -16.59 -19.83
CA PRO A 222 -11.49 -15.81 -19.06
C PRO A 222 -10.90 -16.56 -17.86
N THR A 223 -11.71 -17.38 -17.17
CA THR A 223 -11.23 -18.14 -16.00
C THR A 223 -10.26 -19.26 -16.42
N ALA A 224 -10.50 -19.94 -17.54
CA ALA A 224 -9.59 -20.95 -18.07
C ALA A 224 -8.23 -20.33 -18.44
N GLU A 225 -8.22 -19.15 -19.05
CA GLU A 225 -6.97 -18.41 -19.35
C GLU A 225 -6.15 -18.11 -18.09
N VAL A 226 -6.81 -17.69 -17.01
CA VAL A 226 -6.17 -17.47 -15.71
C VAL A 226 -5.59 -18.74 -15.14
N LEU A 227 -6.36 -19.83 -15.11
CA LEU A 227 -5.93 -21.10 -14.55
C LEU A 227 -4.73 -21.69 -15.33
N GLU A 228 -4.78 -21.68 -16.65
CA GLU A 228 -3.68 -22.16 -17.51
C GLU A 228 -2.42 -21.30 -17.33
N PHE A 229 -2.56 -19.97 -17.27
CA PHE A 229 -1.44 -19.07 -17.00
C PHE A 229 -0.81 -19.36 -15.64
N TYR A 230 -1.63 -19.45 -14.58
CA TYR A 230 -1.11 -19.71 -13.23
C TYR A 230 -0.42 -21.07 -13.14
N LYS A 231 -0.97 -22.09 -13.78
CA LYS A 231 -0.34 -23.42 -13.89
C LYS A 231 1.00 -23.34 -14.63
N ALA A 232 1.07 -22.56 -15.72
CA ALA A 232 2.31 -22.42 -16.48
C ALA A 232 3.42 -21.77 -15.65
N ILE A 233 3.14 -20.68 -14.91
CA ILE A 233 4.13 -20.07 -14.04
C ILE A 233 4.51 -20.96 -12.85
N ALA A 234 3.57 -21.75 -12.32
CA ALA A 234 3.83 -22.72 -11.26
C ALA A 234 4.71 -23.88 -11.75
N LYS A 235 4.48 -24.38 -12.96
CA LYS A 235 5.33 -25.45 -13.57
C LYS A 235 6.72 -24.93 -13.96
N ALA A 236 6.89 -23.64 -14.21
CA ALA A 236 8.19 -23.01 -14.46
C ALA A 236 8.97 -22.69 -13.17
N SER A 237 8.41 -23.03 -12.00
CA SER A 237 8.98 -22.77 -10.67
C SER A 237 9.73 -24.02 -10.13
N PRO A 238 10.60 -23.87 -9.13
CA PRO A 238 11.15 -24.99 -8.38
C PRO A 238 10.04 -25.88 -7.81
N PRO A 239 10.28 -27.20 -7.66
CA PRO A 239 9.31 -28.10 -7.07
C PRO A 239 9.08 -27.80 -5.58
N GLY A 240 7.85 -28.03 -5.09
CA GLY A 240 7.50 -27.92 -3.68
C GLY A 240 6.43 -26.87 -3.38
N GLU A 241 6.29 -26.56 -2.11
CA GLU A 241 5.42 -25.50 -1.62
C GLU A 241 6.21 -24.19 -1.52
N LEU A 242 5.89 -23.25 -2.38
CA LEU A 242 6.64 -22.00 -2.52
C LEU A 242 5.81 -20.84 -1.95
N PHE A 243 6.48 -19.98 -1.21
CA PHE A 243 5.94 -18.70 -0.76
C PHE A 243 7.01 -17.59 -0.93
N TRP A 244 6.75 -16.41 -0.45
CA TRP A 244 7.59 -15.23 -0.71
C TRP A 244 9.08 -15.45 -0.38
N LYS A 245 9.40 -16.17 0.70
CA LYS A 245 10.79 -16.33 1.14
C LYS A 245 11.61 -17.13 0.13
N GLN A 246 11.10 -18.27 -0.33
CA GLN A 246 11.77 -19.07 -1.34
C GLN A 246 11.88 -18.33 -2.68
N ALA A 247 10.80 -17.64 -3.10
CA ALA A 247 10.83 -16.84 -4.33
C ALA A 247 11.97 -15.82 -4.30
N ARG A 248 12.08 -15.08 -3.19
CA ARG A 248 13.15 -14.11 -2.96
C ARG A 248 14.53 -14.77 -2.98
N GLU A 249 14.73 -15.85 -2.23
CA GLU A 249 16.02 -16.54 -2.14
C GLU A 249 16.51 -17.05 -3.49
N VAL A 250 15.61 -17.62 -4.31
CA VAL A 250 15.96 -18.10 -5.66
C VAL A 250 16.30 -16.91 -6.58
N TYR A 251 15.58 -15.81 -6.51
CA TYR A 251 15.87 -14.61 -7.29
C TYR A 251 17.21 -13.97 -6.90
N PHE A 252 17.50 -13.89 -5.60
CA PHE A 252 18.75 -13.32 -5.08
C PHE A 252 19.99 -14.15 -5.45
N ALA A 253 19.81 -15.45 -5.60
CA ALA A 253 20.85 -16.35 -6.10
C ALA A 253 21.01 -16.31 -7.64
N GLY A 254 20.15 -15.55 -8.35
CA GLY A 254 20.15 -15.53 -9.81
C GLY A 254 19.56 -16.79 -10.46
N GLY A 255 18.88 -17.63 -9.69
CA GLY A 255 18.32 -18.91 -10.13
C GLY A 255 16.95 -18.82 -10.79
N THR A 256 16.35 -17.62 -10.92
CA THR A 256 15.10 -17.41 -11.65
C THR A 256 15.09 -16.12 -12.44
N ALA A 257 14.38 -16.13 -13.56
CA ALA A 257 14.22 -14.95 -14.43
C ALA A 257 13.17 -13.98 -13.91
N MET A 258 12.12 -14.47 -13.26
CA MET A 258 10.98 -13.68 -12.80
C MET A 258 10.45 -14.19 -11.45
N ILE A 259 9.97 -13.25 -10.64
CA ILE A 259 9.11 -13.48 -9.46
C ILE A 259 7.99 -12.46 -9.45
N ILE A 260 6.95 -12.71 -8.66
CA ILE A 260 5.98 -11.67 -8.29
C ILE A 260 6.13 -11.39 -6.80
N TRP A 261 6.26 -10.12 -6.39
CA TRP A 261 6.56 -9.76 -5.01
C TRP A 261 6.10 -8.35 -4.66
N SER A 262 6.27 -8.00 -3.40
CA SER A 262 6.03 -6.65 -2.86
C SER A 262 7.27 -5.75 -2.97
N PRO A 263 7.13 -4.42 -2.88
CA PRO A 263 8.24 -3.49 -2.97
C PRO A 263 9.22 -3.54 -1.78
N PHE A 264 8.90 -4.26 -0.72
CA PHE A 264 9.84 -4.50 0.38
C PHE A 264 11.12 -5.26 -0.03
N ILE A 265 11.21 -5.74 -1.28
CA ILE A 265 12.42 -6.31 -1.86
C ILE A 265 13.42 -5.24 -2.34
N LEU A 266 13.01 -3.98 -2.52
CA LEU A 266 13.82 -2.97 -3.22
C LEU A 266 15.14 -2.62 -2.51
N ASP A 267 15.15 -2.54 -1.20
CA ASP A 267 16.36 -2.33 -0.41
C ASP A 267 17.23 -3.58 -0.34
N GLU A 268 16.60 -4.76 -0.29
CA GLU A 268 17.27 -6.06 -0.27
C GLU A 268 18.02 -6.34 -1.57
N LEU A 269 17.41 -6.06 -2.73
CA LEU A 269 18.03 -6.21 -4.07
C LEU A 269 19.31 -5.38 -4.21
N ALA A 270 19.41 -4.27 -3.48
CA ALA A 270 20.55 -3.37 -3.48
C ALA A 270 21.58 -3.67 -2.37
N GLY A 271 21.44 -4.80 -1.65
CA GLY A 271 22.37 -5.20 -0.60
C GLY A 271 22.36 -4.30 0.63
N LEU A 272 21.23 -3.65 0.95
CA LEU A 272 21.12 -2.74 2.08
C LEU A 272 20.68 -3.44 3.39
N ARG A 273 20.43 -4.77 3.34
CA ARG A 273 19.94 -5.56 4.46
C ARG A 273 20.77 -6.84 4.63
N ASP A 274 21.47 -6.97 5.76
CA ASP A 274 22.35 -8.12 6.03
C ASP A 274 21.58 -9.44 6.28
N SER A 275 20.33 -9.35 6.72
CA SER A 275 19.48 -10.53 6.95
C SER A 275 18.91 -11.15 5.66
N ALA A 276 19.03 -10.45 4.52
CA ALA A 276 18.54 -10.91 3.22
C ALA A 276 19.42 -10.36 2.07
N PRO A 277 20.69 -10.71 2.03
CA PRO A 277 21.62 -10.19 1.00
C PRO A 277 21.38 -10.87 -0.35
N PRO A 278 21.60 -10.16 -1.47
CA PRO A 278 21.73 -10.79 -2.77
C PRO A 278 22.97 -11.69 -2.80
N THR A 279 22.83 -12.89 -3.38
CA THR A 279 23.92 -13.89 -3.45
C THR A 279 24.35 -14.17 -4.89
N ILE A 280 23.89 -13.37 -5.85
CA ILE A 280 24.27 -13.45 -7.27
C ILE A 280 25.76 -13.14 -7.50
N THR A 281 26.37 -12.40 -6.58
CA THR A 281 27.82 -12.13 -6.53
C THR A 281 28.37 -12.55 -5.17
N SER A 282 29.70 -12.57 -5.04
CA SER A 282 30.36 -12.83 -3.76
C SER A 282 30.29 -11.65 -2.77
N ASP A 283 29.91 -10.46 -3.24
CA ASP A 283 29.72 -9.27 -2.42
C ASP A 283 28.24 -9.13 -2.04
N PRO A 284 27.85 -9.37 -0.77
CA PRO A 284 26.47 -9.28 -0.32
C PRO A 284 25.96 -7.82 -0.27
N THR A 285 26.83 -6.83 -0.43
CA THR A 285 26.47 -5.41 -0.45
C THR A 285 26.37 -4.85 -1.88
N SER A 286 26.53 -5.72 -2.89
CA SER A 286 26.50 -5.33 -4.30
C SER A 286 25.13 -4.82 -4.71
N LYS A 287 25.11 -3.75 -5.50
CA LYS A 287 23.91 -3.21 -6.16
C LYS A 287 23.64 -3.87 -7.53
N ASP A 288 24.43 -4.85 -7.93
CA ASP A 288 24.35 -5.48 -9.25
C ASP A 288 22.98 -6.05 -9.55
N LEU A 289 22.34 -6.72 -8.57
CA LEU A 289 21.04 -7.32 -8.78
C LEU A 289 19.96 -6.22 -8.96
N ALA A 290 19.99 -5.15 -8.17
CA ALA A 290 19.10 -4.00 -8.36
C ALA A 290 19.25 -3.39 -9.75
N ALA A 291 20.50 -3.18 -10.22
CA ALA A 291 20.78 -2.67 -11.55
C ALA A 291 20.31 -3.58 -12.69
N LYS A 292 20.26 -4.90 -12.47
CA LYS A 292 19.78 -5.92 -13.42
C LYS A 292 18.28 -6.21 -13.31
N THR A 293 17.58 -5.58 -12.38
CA THR A 293 16.16 -5.80 -12.13
C THR A 293 15.31 -4.79 -12.88
N GLY A 294 14.26 -5.28 -13.54
CA GLY A 294 13.13 -4.51 -14.04
C GLY A 294 11.87 -4.82 -13.24
N ILE A 295 10.90 -3.92 -13.28
CA ILE A 295 9.65 -3.99 -12.52
C ILE A 295 8.47 -3.73 -13.44
N ILE A 296 7.40 -4.50 -13.27
CA ILE A 296 6.09 -4.30 -13.89
C ILE A 296 5.03 -4.37 -12.79
N THR A 297 4.20 -3.37 -12.69
CA THR A 297 3.08 -3.29 -11.72
C THR A 297 1.74 -3.62 -12.35
N ASN A 298 1.54 -3.20 -13.60
CA ASN A 298 0.34 -3.46 -14.38
C ASN A 298 0.64 -4.48 -15.49
N PHE A 299 -0.01 -5.64 -15.46
CA PHE A 299 0.10 -6.59 -16.55
C PHE A 299 -1.27 -7.12 -16.98
N SER A 300 -1.37 -7.64 -18.23
CA SER A 300 -2.63 -7.95 -18.89
C SER A 300 -2.76 -9.42 -19.25
N GLY A 301 -3.99 -9.93 -19.13
CA GLY A 301 -4.38 -11.21 -19.72
C GLY A 301 -5.07 -11.02 -21.08
N PRO A 302 -5.32 -12.13 -21.82
CA PRO A 302 -5.98 -12.09 -23.13
C PRO A 302 -7.37 -11.44 -23.11
N SER A 303 -8.16 -11.70 -22.06
CA SER A 303 -9.52 -11.17 -21.91
C SER A 303 -9.59 -9.75 -21.35
N ASN A 304 -8.46 -9.18 -20.88
CA ASN A 304 -8.35 -7.80 -20.41
C ASN A 304 -7.07 -7.15 -20.93
N PRO A 305 -7.06 -6.61 -22.15
CA PRO A 305 -5.85 -5.97 -22.72
C PRO A 305 -5.39 -4.72 -21.96
N ALA A 306 -6.26 -4.06 -21.17
CA ALA A 306 -5.90 -2.94 -20.31
C ALA A 306 -5.05 -3.39 -19.09
N GLY A 307 -5.19 -4.65 -18.72
CA GLY A 307 -4.52 -5.21 -17.55
C GLY A 307 -5.07 -4.70 -16.23
N ALA A 308 -4.36 -5.03 -15.16
CA ALA A 308 -4.61 -4.51 -13.82
C ALA A 308 -3.31 -4.45 -13.01
N ALA A 309 -3.23 -3.49 -12.11
CA ALA A 309 -2.32 -3.49 -11.00
C ALA A 309 -3.09 -3.91 -9.72
N TRP A 310 -2.47 -4.71 -8.89
CA TRP A 310 -2.99 -5.04 -7.56
C TRP A 310 -2.32 -4.15 -6.52
N GLY A 311 -3.10 -3.54 -5.63
CA GLY A 311 -2.55 -2.67 -4.61
C GLY A 311 -3.19 -2.86 -3.25
N ASP A 312 -2.44 -2.54 -2.20
CA ASP A 312 -2.92 -2.40 -0.84
C ASP A 312 -2.66 -0.97 -0.35
N VAL A 313 -3.64 -0.39 0.31
CA VAL A 313 -3.61 1.01 0.73
C VAL A 313 -3.92 1.10 2.21
N ARG A 314 -3.22 2.00 2.90
CA ARG A 314 -3.46 2.36 4.28
C ARG A 314 -4.18 3.70 4.35
N TYR A 315 -4.98 3.86 5.36
CA TYR A 315 -5.86 5.00 5.54
C TYR A 315 -5.74 5.60 6.92
N PHE A 316 -5.98 6.91 7.03
CA PHE A 316 -6.37 7.55 8.29
C PHE A 316 -7.89 7.59 8.37
N GLY A 317 -8.46 6.80 9.27
CA GLY A 317 -9.87 6.88 9.65
C GLY A 317 -10.04 7.88 10.79
N ILE A 318 -10.81 8.94 10.57
CA ILE A 318 -11.31 9.80 11.65
C ILE A 318 -12.52 9.07 12.23
N THR A 319 -12.62 8.95 13.54
CA THR A 319 -13.68 8.15 14.16
C THR A 319 -14.89 9.00 14.54
N SER A 320 -16.03 8.32 14.80
CA SER A 320 -17.26 9.01 15.22
C SER A 320 -17.20 9.60 16.65
N ASP A 321 -16.22 9.23 17.47
CA ASP A 321 -16.02 9.76 18.81
C ASP A 321 -14.89 10.85 18.84
N ALA A 322 -14.34 11.23 17.68
CA ALA A 322 -13.19 12.12 17.59
C ALA A 322 -13.49 13.55 18.02
N ASP A 323 -12.48 14.24 18.55
CA ASP A 323 -12.39 15.68 18.42
C ASP A 323 -12.12 16.01 16.94
N THR A 324 -13.21 16.16 16.18
CA THR A 324 -13.19 16.20 14.72
C THR A 324 -12.27 17.30 14.19
N GLU A 325 -12.28 18.50 14.78
CA GLU A 325 -11.47 19.65 14.33
C GLU A 325 -9.97 19.34 14.44
N VAL A 326 -9.54 18.84 15.60
CA VAL A 326 -8.11 18.53 15.84
C VAL A 326 -7.69 17.26 15.08
N ALA A 327 -8.58 16.26 14.94
CA ALA A 327 -8.33 15.06 14.16
C ALA A 327 -8.14 15.38 12.67
N GLN A 328 -8.98 16.25 12.09
CA GLN A 328 -8.83 16.73 10.71
C GLN A 328 -7.53 17.52 10.54
N GLU A 329 -7.18 18.40 11.50
CA GLU A 329 -5.95 19.17 11.47
C GLU A 329 -4.72 18.24 11.47
N PHE A 330 -4.70 17.22 12.33
CA PHE A 330 -3.62 16.23 12.38
C PHE A 330 -3.50 15.41 11.10
N VAL A 331 -4.63 14.97 10.52
CA VAL A 331 -4.61 14.21 9.26
C VAL A 331 -4.13 15.09 8.11
N LYS A 332 -4.59 16.35 8.01
CA LYS A 332 -4.11 17.31 7.00
C LYS A 332 -2.61 17.57 7.14
N PHE A 333 -2.13 17.83 8.34
CA PHE A 333 -0.70 17.99 8.62
C PHE A 333 0.10 16.76 8.17
N SER A 334 -0.35 15.57 8.56
CA SER A 334 0.32 14.30 8.23
C SER A 334 0.33 14.00 6.73
N MET A 335 -0.59 14.58 5.97
CA MET A 335 -0.73 14.41 4.52
C MET A 335 -0.13 15.58 3.71
N ASP A 336 0.35 16.64 4.33
CA ASP A 336 0.98 17.78 3.65
C ASP A 336 2.38 18.07 4.18
N GLU A 337 2.52 18.90 5.22
CA GLU A 337 3.83 19.32 5.76
C GLU A 337 4.60 18.14 6.36
N GLY A 338 3.91 17.24 7.06
CA GLY A 338 4.43 16.01 7.65
C GLY A 338 4.50 14.81 6.70
N TYR A 339 4.07 14.95 5.44
CA TYR A 339 3.84 13.77 4.61
C TYR A 339 5.11 13.00 4.25
N VAL A 340 6.21 13.71 3.98
CA VAL A 340 7.50 13.05 3.73
C VAL A 340 7.96 12.25 4.95
N GLN A 341 7.70 12.75 6.16
CA GLN A 341 7.98 12.01 7.39
C GLN A 341 7.07 10.78 7.54
N THR A 342 5.79 10.91 7.25
CA THR A 342 4.83 9.79 7.22
C THR A 342 5.33 8.68 6.29
N LEU A 343 5.75 9.00 5.07
CA LEU A 343 6.31 8.04 4.12
C LEU A 343 7.64 7.44 4.58
N SER A 344 8.45 8.19 5.32
CA SER A 344 9.77 7.75 5.80
C SER A 344 9.72 6.60 6.82
N ILE A 345 8.53 6.28 7.35
CA ILE A 345 8.34 5.18 8.31
C ILE A 345 8.85 3.85 7.72
N ALA A 346 8.53 3.57 6.43
CA ALA A 346 9.08 2.45 5.68
C ALA A 346 8.99 2.75 4.17
N ALA A 347 9.82 3.65 3.67
CA ALA A 347 9.68 4.23 2.34
C ALA A 347 9.77 3.20 1.20
N GLU A 348 10.46 2.07 1.40
CA GLU A 348 10.51 0.96 0.45
C GLU A 348 9.17 0.26 0.22
N GLY A 349 8.23 0.36 1.17
CA GLY A 349 6.91 -0.26 1.12
C GLY A 349 5.74 0.70 1.30
N LYS A 350 6.01 2.01 1.42
CA LYS A 350 5.02 3.07 1.60
C LYS A 350 5.15 4.11 0.49
N PHE A 351 4.43 3.89 -0.60
CA PHE A 351 4.44 4.78 -1.75
C PHE A 351 3.47 5.94 -1.56
N PRO A 352 3.79 7.14 -2.07
CA PRO A 352 2.91 8.27 -1.94
C PRO A 352 1.62 8.07 -2.75
N VAL A 353 0.49 8.04 -2.06
CA VAL A 353 -0.84 8.09 -2.69
C VAL A 353 -1.21 9.54 -3.04
N ARG A 354 -0.74 10.52 -2.27
CA ARG A 354 -0.75 11.92 -2.64
C ARG A 354 0.55 12.24 -3.39
N VAL A 355 0.45 12.47 -4.71
CA VAL A 355 1.64 12.60 -5.58
C VAL A 355 2.31 13.96 -5.49
N GLY A 356 1.55 15.00 -5.14
CA GLY A 356 2.07 16.36 -5.03
C GLY A 356 1.05 17.35 -4.48
N THR A 357 1.18 18.60 -4.88
CA THR A 357 0.26 19.71 -4.57
C THR A 357 -0.18 20.38 -5.87
N ALA A 358 -1.16 21.27 -5.82
CA ALA A 358 -1.59 22.05 -6.99
C ALA A 358 -0.44 22.88 -7.60
N GLY A 359 0.47 23.39 -6.78
CA GLY A 359 1.64 24.18 -7.23
C GLY A 359 2.85 23.30 -7.64
N GLU A 360 2.96 22.10 -7.09
CA GLU A 360 4.05 21.16 -7.34
C GLU A 360 3.48 19.74 -7.51
N PRO A 361 3.04 19.35 -8.74
CA PRO A 361 2.31 18.11 -8.98
C PRO A 361 3.05 16.81 -8.62
N GLU A 362 4.39 16.83 -8.52
CA GLU A 362 5.24 15.68 -8.19
C GLU A 362 6.01 15.85 -6.88
N LYS A 363 5.64 16.81 -6.04
CA LYS A 363 6.37 17.16 -4.81
C LYS A 363 6.67 15.92 -3.96
N PHE A 364 5.66 15.14 -3.67
CA PHE A 364 5.79 14.02 -2.74
C PHE A 364 6.42 12.78 -3.38
N THR A 365 6.16 12.53 -4.66
CA THR A 365 6.81 11.43 -5.41
C THR A 365 8.33 11.65 -5.51
N ARG A 366 8.74 12.89 -5.82
CA ARG A 366 10.17 13.24 -5.87
C ARG A 366 10.82 13.22 -4.49
N ALA A 367 10.12 13.67 -3.46
CA ALA A 367 10.63 13.62 -2.09
C ALA A 367 10.76 12.16 -1.62
N TRP A 368 9.77 11.31 -1.87
CA TRP A 368 9.78 9.89 -1.53
C TRP A 368 10.98 9.15 -2.15
N SER A 369 11.26 9.35 -3.42
CA SER A 369 12.37 8.67 -4.09
C SER A 369 13.74 8.97 -3.49
N ARG A 370 13.85 10.08 -2.73
CA ARG A 370 15.07 10.53 -2.03
C ARG A 370 15.14 10.13 -0.57
N ILE A 371 14.09 9.50 -0.03
CA ILE A 371 14.11 9.00 1.35
C ILE A 371 15.07 7.81 1.42
N PRO A 372 16.04 7.80 2.35
CA PRO A 372 16.93 6.67 2.54
C PRO A 372 16.16 5.43 3.01
N VAL A 373 16.28 4.34 2.26
CA VAL A 373 15.74 3.01 2.59
C VAL A 373 16.86 2.07 3.06
N GLY A 374 16.47 0.88 3.52
CA GLY A 374 17.39 -0.16 4.01
C GLY A 374 17.45 -0.23 5.54
N VAL A 375 18.16 -1.22 6.06
CA VAL A 375 18.32 -1.48 7.50
C VAL A 375 19.76 -1.25 7.95
N ASP A 376 20.69 -2.07 7.49
CA ASP A 376 22.09 -2.02 7.91
C ASP A 376 22.89 -0.95 7.15
N ARG A 377 22.51 -0.70 5.91
CA ARG A 377 23.01 0.38 5.05
C ARG A 377 21.85 1.20 4.53
N LYS A 378 22.10 2.47 4.24
CA LYS A 378 21.08 3.40 3.79
C LYS A 378 21.44 4.00 2.44
N ALA A 379 20.47 4.01 1.53
CA ALA A 379 20.56 4.75 0.27
C ALA A 379 19.16 5.16 -0.18
N PRO A 380 18.99 6.30 -0.87
CA PRO A 380 17.70 6.65 -1.46
C PRO A 380 17.40 5.77 -2.68
N LEU A 381 16.10 5.52 -2.92
CA LEU A 381 15.68 4.71 -4.08
C LEU A 381 16.15 5.32 -5.41
N SER A 382 16.25 6.65 -5.51
CA SER A 382 16.77 7.36 -6.69
C SER A 382 18.25 7.09 -7.00
N ASP A 383 19.02 6.57 -6.04
CA ASP A 383 20.43 6.18 -6.24
C ASP A 383 20.57 4.68 -6.60
N LEU A 384 19.48 3.94 -6.51
CA LEU A 384 19.43 2.48 -6.69
C LEU A 384 18.73 2.08 -7.99
N TYR A 385 17.72 2.84 -8.39
CA TYR A 385 16.85 2.55 -9.53
C TYR A 385 16.75 3.76 -10.45
N ASP A 386 16.63 3.51 -11.75
CA ASP A 386 16.39 4.58 -12.73
C ASP A 386 14.96 5.16 -12.59
N ALA A 387 14.76 6.36 -13.17
CA ALA A 387 13.50 7.07 -13.06
C ALA A 387 12.32 6.25 -13.63
N ALA A 388 12.53 5.48 -14.69
CA ALA A 388 11.47 4.69 -15.32
C ALA A 388 10.95 3.57 -14.39
N VAL A 389 11.84 2.96 -13.58
CA VAL A 389 11.45 1.97 -12.57
C VAL A 389 10.66 2.64 -11.45
N LEU A 390 11.08 3.81 -10.98
CA LEU A 390 10.37 4.54 -9.92
C LEU A 390 8.99 5.04 -10.39
N ASP A 391 8.90 5.50 -11.63
CA ASP A 391 7.64 5.92 -12.25
C ASP A 391 6.66 4.75 -12.43
N GLU A 392 7.17 3.56 -12.82
CA GLU A 392 6.37 2.33 -12.90
C GLU A 392 5.80 1.95 -11.54
N ILE A 393 6.63 1.98 -10.49
CA ILE A 393 6.22 1.64 -9.12
C ILE A 393 5.08 2.55 -8.62
N VAL A 394 5.24 3.87 -8.75
CA VAL A 394 4.21 4.84 -8.31
C VAL A 394 3.01 4.83 -9.25
N GLY A 395 3.25 4.62 -10.55
CA GLY A 395 2.22 4.53 -11.59
C GLY A 395 1.20 3.43 -11.32
N GLY A 396 1.63 2.30 -10.78
CA GLY A 396 0.76 1.18 -10.42
C GLY A 396 -0.36 1.56 -9.44
N LEU A 397 -0.08 2.44 -8.47
CA LEU A 397 -1.11 2.90 -7.53
C LEU A 397 -2.25 3.68 -8.19
N LYS A 398 -2.00 4.35 -9.32
CA LYS A 398 -3.04 5.12 -10.04
C LYS A 398 -4.14 4.23 -10.57
N VAL A 399 -3.81 3.00 -10.93
CA VAL A 399 -4.71 2.02 -11.56
C VAL A 399 -4.90 0.76 -10.71
N ALA A 400 -4.46 0.81 -9.44
CA ALA A 400 -4.59 -0.32 -8.54
C ALA A 400 -6.06 -0.69 -8.28
N GLN A 401 -6.32 -1.99 -8.30
CA GLN A 401 -7.64 -2.60 -8.12
C GLN A 401 -7.60 -3.68 -7.06
N ARG A 402 -8.75 -4.00 -6.50
CA ARG A 402 -8.97 -5.11 -5.57
C ARG A 402 -10.35 -5.70 -5.82
N TRP A 403 -10.49 -7.00 -5.60
CA TRP A 403 -11.81 -7.64 -5.62
C TRP A 403 -12.76 -7.02 -4.61
N GLY A 404 -14.00 -6.81 -5.03
CA GLY A 404 -15.08 -6.33 -4.18
C GLY A 404 -15.07 -4.82 -3.91
N VAL A 405 -14.06 -4.08 -4.36
CA VAL A 405 -14.00 -2.62 -4.16
C VAL A 405 -15.01 -1.92 -5.08
N GLU A 406 -14.89 -2.10 -6.40
CA GLU A 406 -15.80 -1.47 -7.37
C GLU A 406 -17.24 -1.97 -7.23
N GLU A 407 -17.41 -3.20 -6.76
CA GLU A 407 -18.71 -3.82 -6.54
C GLU A 407 -19.37 -3.47 -5.20
N GLY A 408 -18.69 -2.73 -4.31
CA GLY A 408 -19.15 -2.45 -2.95
C GLY A 408 -19.27 -3.70 -2.07
N GLN A 409 -18.44 -4.71 -2.31
CA GLN A 409 -18.49 -6.04 -1.67
C GLN A 409 -17.14 -6.43 -1.02
N LEU A 410 -16.40 -5.44 -0.53
CA LEU A 410 -15.06 -5.67 0.05
C LEU A 410 -15.10 -6.65 1.24
N ALA A 411 -16.14 -6.59 2.07
CA ALA A 411 -16.32 -7.52 3.19
C ALA A 411 -16.47 -8.98 2.71
N LEU A 412 -17.22 -9.21 1.63
CA LEU A 412 -17.39 -10.52 1.02
C LEU A 412 -16.08 -11.02 0.38
N ALA A 413 -15.38 -10.14 -0.35
CA ALA A 413 -14.08 -10.45 -0.92
C ALA A 413 -13.06 -10.81 0.18
N SER A 414 -13.05 -10.10 1.30
CA SER A 414 -12.18 -10.40 2.44
C SER A 414 -12.49 -11.77 3.07
N LYS A 415 -13.77 -12.12 3.24
CA LYS A 415 -14.18 -13.47 3.71
C LYS A 415 -13.66 -14.55 2.75
N MET A 416 -13.84 -14.36 1.44
CA MET A 416 -13.37 -15.28 0.42
C MET A 416 -11.85 -15.47 0.47
N ILE A 417 -11.08 -14.40 0.51
CA ILE A 417 -9.61 -14.43 0.60
C ILE A 417 -9.18 -15.17 1.86
N ASN A 418 -9.76 -14.85 3.01
CA ASN A 418 -9.43 -15.47 4.29
C ASN A 418 -9.80 -16.97 4.35
N SER A 419 -10.82 -17.40 3.60
CA SER A 419 -11.18 -18.80 3.48
C SER A 419 -10.15 -19.66 2.74
N GLN A 420 -9.29 -19.02 1.93
CA GLN A 420 -8.28 -19.64 1.07
C GLN A 420 -8.86 -20.69 0.09
N VAL A 421 -10.15 -20.60 -0.20
CA VAL A 421 -10.83 -21.58 -1.05
C VAL A 421 -10.29 -21.59 -2.46
N ILE A 422 -10.00 -20.41 -3.02
CA ILE A 422 -9.42 -20.28 -4.36
C ILE A 422 -8.03 -20.94 -4.40
N ASN A 423 -7.21 -20.69 -3.37
CA ASN A 423 -5.87 -21.28 -3.26
C ASN A 423 -5.93 -22.82 -3.33
N ARG A 424 -6.82 -23.43 -2.54
CA ARG A 424 -6.96 -24.91 -2.49
C ARG A 424 -7.41 -25.49 -3.83
N VAL A 425 -8.44 -24.90 -4.43
CA VAL A 425 -8.99 -25.40 -5.70
C VAL A 425 -8.00 -25.20 -6.85
N VAL A 426 -7.30 -24.08 -6.91
CA VAL A 426 -6.26 -23.80 -7.91
C VAL A 426 -5.04 -24.72 -7.69
N ARG A 427 -4.70 -25.06 -6.45
CA ARG A 427 -3.60 -25.98 -6.15
C ARG A 427 -3.86 -27.38 -6.71
N ASP A 428 -5.09 -27.88 -6.60
CA ASP A 428 -5.44 -29.17 -7.19
C ASP A 428 -5.31 -29.18 -8.72
N PHE A 429 -5.60 -28.05 -9.37
CA PHE A 429 -5.36 -27.88 -10.81
C PHE A 429 -3.88 -27.83 -11.17
N ILE A 430 -3.06 -27.10 -10.41
CA ILE A 430 -1.59 -27.05 -10.60
C ILE A 430 -0.98 -28.46 -10.49
N ASP A 431 -1.48 -29.26 -9.56
CA ASP A 431 -1.00 -30.64 -9.30
C ASP A 431 -1.56 -31.69 -10.27
N ASP A 432 -2.25 -31.27 -11.33
CA ASP A 432 -2.87 -32.17 -12.34
C ASP A 432 -3.94 -33.13 -11.77
N ARG A 433 -4.55 -32.78 -10.61
CA ARG A 433 -5.61 -33.59 -9.98
C ARG A 433 -6.98 -33.34 -10.59
N THR A 434 -7.17 -32.18 -11.21
CA THR A 434 -8.45 -31.76 -11.79
C THR A 434 -8.26 -31.18 -13.20
N SER A 435 -9.31 -31.23 -14.04
CA SER A 435 -9.34 -30.53 -15.32
C SER A 435 -9.73 -29.07 -15.14
N VAL A 436 -9.50 -28.22 -16.16
CA VAL A 436 -9.95 -26.81 -16.17
C VAL A 436 -11.44 -26.69 -15.84
N ASP A 437 -12.28 -27.48 -16.55
CA ASP A 437 -13.73 -27.41 -16.37
C ASP A 437 -14.17 -27.86 -14.97
N ALA A 438 -13.56 -28.92 -14.43
CA ALA A 438 -13.83 -29.37 -13.07
C ALA A 438 -13.36 -28.34 -12.03
N THR A 439 -12.24 -27.66 -12.27
CA THR A 439 -11.73 -26.62 -11.40
C THR A 439 -12.66 -25.42 -11.37
N ILE A 440 -13.15 -24.94 -12.52
CA ILE A 440 -14.11 -23.82 -12.61
C ILE A 440 -15.42 -24.18 -11.91
N ALA A 441 -15.91 -25.41 -12.11
CA ALA A 441 -17.11 -25.90 -11.42
C ALA A 441 -16.92 -25.91 -9.89
N ALA A 442 -15.77 -26.41 -9.42
CA ALA A 442 -15.42 -26.45 -8.00
C ALA A 442 -15.27 -25.03 -7.40
N LEU A 443 -14.65 -24.08 -8.14
CA LEU A 443 -14.59 -22.68 -7.71
C LEU A 443 -15.98 -22.10 -7.51
N ASN A 444 -16.89 -22.26 -8.49
CA ASN A 444 -18.24 -21.75 -8.39
C ASN A 444 -19.04 -22.39 -7.25
N GLU A 445 -18.88 -23.70 -7.04
CA GLU A 445 -19.55 -24.43 -5.94
C GLU A 445 -19.03 -23.96 -4.57
N GLU A 446 -17.72 -23.87 -4.40
CA GLU A 446 -17.13 -23.49 -3.11
C GLU A 446 -17.37 -22.02 -2.75
N LEU A 447 -17.33 -21.11 -3.75
CA LEU A 447 -17.66 -19.71 -3.53
C LEU A 447 -19.12 -19.53 -3.09
N ALA A 448 -20.04 -20.29 -3.64
CA ALA A 448 -21.47 -20.24 -3.24
C ALA A 448 -21.71 -20.69 -1.79
N LYS A 449 -20.77 -21.37 -1.15
CA LYS A 449 -20.86 -21.81 0.27
C LYS A 449 -20.40 -20.74 1.26
N ILE A 450 -19.75 -19.69 0.80
CA ILE A 450 -19.28 -18.58 1.64
C ILE A 450 -20.44 -17.62 1.90
N ASN A 451 -20.85 -17.49 3.16
CA ASN A 451 -21.97 -16.64 3.62
C ASN A 451 -21.47 -15.29 4.19
#